data_568f7f84c08482f2b3bd4f38d7d40d97
#
_entry.id   568f7f84c08482f2b3bd4f38d7d40d97
#
_cell.length_a   1.000
_cell.length_b   1.000
_cell.length_c   1.000
_cell.angle_alpha   90.00
_cell.angle_beta   90.00
_cell.angle_gamma   90.00
#
_symmetry.space_group_name_H-M   'P 1'
#
loop_
_entity.id
_entity.type
_entity.pdbx_description
1 polymer ?
#
loop_
_entity_poly.entity_id
_entity_poly.type
_entity_poly.pdbx_seq_one_letter_code
_entity_poly.pdbx_strand_id
1 'polypeptide(L)'
;SVISAIQSVIASKSCFPMEIEVDSLDQIEDAIKMNVDGFLLDNMPPSLVRKAVSIIRESKHGEKKFIEASGGITDKNMSLYLDTGINAISVGAITHSSPSKDIRLEFL
;
A
#
# COMPACT_ATOMS: atom_id res chain seq x y z
N SER A 1 -5.49 -11.27 14.51
CA SER A 1 -6.02 -10.30 13.57
C SER A 1 -4.95 -9.27 13.20
N VAL A 2 -5.16 -8.56 12.12
CA VAL A 2 -4.29 -7.47 11.68
C VAL A 2 -4.17 -6.42 12.79
N ILE A 3 -5.26 -6.04 13.40
CA ILE A 3 -5.25 -5.03 14.46
C ILE A 3 -4.42 -5.50 15.66
N SER A 4 -4.58 -6.77 16.06
CA SER A 4 -3.80 -7.31 17.17
C SER A 4 -2.30 -7.29 16.88
N ALA A 5 -1.91 -7.64 15.65
CA ALA A 5 -0.51 -7.62 15.25
C ALA A 5 0.05 -6.21 15.29
N ILE A 6 -0.70 -5.23 14.77
CA ILE A 6 -0.27 -3.83 14.78
C ILE A 6 -0.12 -3.33 16.22
N GLN A 7 -1.10 -3.61 17.07
CA GLN A 7 -1.04 -3.18 18.46
C GLN A 7 0.16 -3.76 19.19
N SER A 8 0.50 -5.02 18.90
CA SER A 8 1.70 -5.65 19.50
C SER A 8 2.96 -4.92 19.09
N VAL A 9 3.10 -4.57 17.83
CA VAL A 9 4.27 -3.84 17.34
C VAL A 9 4.34 -2.44 17.95
N ILE A 10 3.22 -1.74 18.01
CA ILE A 10 3.18 -0.40 18.62
C ILE A 10 3.55 -0.48 20.10
N ALA A 11 3.01 -1.47 20.80
CA ALA A 11 3.30 -1.65 22.21
C ALA A 11 4.76 -1.97 22.49
N SER A 12 5.46 -2.59 21.53
CA SER A 12 6.89 -2.85 21.65
C SER A 12 7.75 -1.60 21.49
N LYS A 13 7.13 -0.46 21.17
CA LYS A 13 7.81 0.83 20.99
C LYS A 13 8.86 0.79 19.89
N SER A 14 8.55 0.14 18.80
CA SER A 14 9.42 0.16 17.63
C SER A 14 9.62 1.59 17.18
N CYS A 15 10.87 1.99 16.99
CA CYS A 15 11.22 3.29 16.43
C CYS A 15 11.26 3.28 14.91
N PHE A 16 11.00 2.13 14.29
CA PHE A 16 11.07 1.99 12.85
C PHE A 16 9.73 2.32 12.21
N PRO A 17 9.75 2.86 11.00
CA PRO A 17 8.51 3.06 10.25
C PRO A 17 7.74 1.74 10.10
N MET A 18 6.43 1.82 10.26
CA MET A 18 5.57 0.65 10.16
C MET A 18 4.68 0.78 8.93
N GLU A 19 4.74 -0.24 8.08
CA GLU A 19 3.86 -0.36 6.93
C GLU A 19 2.95 -1.56 7.12
N ILE A 20 1.67 -1.41 6.82
CA ILE A 20 0.71 -2.50 6.93
C ILE A 20 0.23 -2.90 5.56
N GLU A 21 0.17 -4.21 5.30
CA GLU A 21 -0.38 -4.76 4.08
C GLU A 21 -1.87 -4.99 4.26
N VAL A 22 -2.68 -4.47 3.34
CA VAL A 22 -4.13 -4.59 3.37
C VAL A 22 -4.64 -4.99 1.98
N ASP A 23 -5.72 -5.75 1.95
CA ASP A 23 -6.34 -6.21 0.71
C ASP A 23 -7.82 -5.83 0.61
N SER A 24 -8.34 -5.09 1.57
CA SER A 24 -9.74 -4.64 1.55
C SER A 24 -9.87 -3.26 2.18
N LEU A 25 -10.98 -2.58 1.86
CA LEU A 25 -11.27 -1.28 2.45
C LEU A 25 -11.55 -1.37 3.95
N ASP A 26 -12.17 -2.47 4.39
CA ASP A 26 -12.44 -2.68 5.82
C ASP A 26 -11.15 -2.72 6.63
N GLN A 27 -10.13 -3.39 6.10
CA GLN A 27 -8.83 -3.45 6.75
C GLN A 27 -8.19 -2.06 6.83
N ILE A 28 -8.37 -1.23 5.80
CA ILE A 28 -7.85 0.13 5.79
C ILE A 28 -8.51 0.96 6.88
N GLU A 29 -9.82 0.89 6.99
CA GLU A 29 -10.56 1.65 8.01
C GLU A 29 -10.11 1.26 9.42
N ASP A 30 -9.87 -0.01 9.64
CA ASP A 30 -9.34 -0.47 10.93
C ASP A 30 -7.90 0.02 11.14
N ALA A 31 -7.07 -0.05 10.12
CA ALA A 31 -5.66 0.28 10.21
C ALA A 31 -5.40 1.79 10.39
N ILE A 32 -6.25 2.66 9.86
CA ILE A 32 -6.05 4.10 10.04
C ILE A 32 -6.27 4.55 11.49
N LYS A 33 -6.94 3.74 12.29
CA LYS A 33 -7.09 3.97 13.72
C LYS A 33 -5.79 3.69 14.46
N MET A 34 -4.91 2.92 13.85
CA MET A 34 -3.56 2.65 14.34
C MET A 34 -2.63 3.64 13.66
N ASN A 35 -1.71 4.20 14.35
CA ASN A 35 -0.84 5.22 13.79
C ASN A 35 0.30 4.58 12.98
N VAL A 36 -0.02 3.92 11.89
CA VAL A 36 0.97 3.33 10.98
C VAL A 36 1.52 4.38 10.03
N ASP A 37 2.72 4.16 9.52
CA ASP A 37 3.39 5.11 8.65
C ASP A 37 3.04 4.93 7.19
N GLY A 38 2.66 3.74 6.79
CA GLY A 38 2.34 3.46 5.41
C GLY A 38 1.42 2.28 5.22
N PHE A 39 0.93 2.17 4.00
CA PHE A 39 0.01 1.12 3.58
C PHE A 39 0.50 0.46 2.32
N LEU A 40 0.51 -0.86 2.31
CA LEU A 40 0.72 -1.64 1.09
C LEU A 40 -0.63 -2.18 0.66
N LEU A 41 -1.13 -1.68 -0.46
CA LEU A 41 -2.41 -2.11 -1.03
C LEU A 41 -2.15 -3.32 -1.91
N ASP A 42 -2.58 -4.49 -1.44
CA ASP A 42 -2.28 -5.74 -2.10
C ASP A 42 -3.44 -6.21 -2.96
N ASN A 43 -3.14 -6.47 -4.23
CA ASN A 43 -4.07 -7.08 -5.17
C ASN A 43 -5.38 -6.31 -5.33
N MET A 44 -5.31 -4.98 -5.38
CA MET A 44 -6.47 -4.13 -5.58
C MET A 44 -6.49 -3.58 -7.01
N PRO A 45 -7.65 -3.60 -7.69
CA PRO A 45 -7.77 -2.94 -8.99
C PRO A 45 -7.69 -1.41 -8.84
N PRO A 46 -7.38 -0.66 -9.93
CA PRO A 46 -7.19 0.78 -9.83
C PRO A 46 -8.35 1.55 -9.20
N SER A 47 -9.59 1.15 -9.48
CA SER A 47 -10.75 1.80 -8.88
C SER A 47 -10.78 1.66 -7.36
N LEU A 48 -10.39 0.50 -6.86
CA LEU A 48 -10.34 0.25 -5.42
C LEU A 48 -9.15 0.97 -4.79
N VAL A 49 -8.03 1.03 -5.50
CA VAL A 49 -6.86 1.80 -5.05
C VAL A 49 -7.24 3.27 -4.87
N ARG A 50 -7.98 3.86 -5.82
CA ARG A 50 -8.42 5.25 -5.68
C ARG A 50 -9.26 5.48 -4.43
N LYS A 51 -10.19 4.58 -4.15
CA LYS A 51 -11.00 4.65 -2.93
C LYS A 51 -10.14 4.53 -1.67
N ALA A 52 -9.22 3.58 -1.66
CA ALA A 52 -8.32 3.37 -0.55
C ALA A 52 -7.46 4.61 -0.29
N VAL A 53 -6.88 5.18 -1.34
CA VAL A 53 -6.08 6.39 -1.24
C VAL A 53 -6.90 7.54 -0.65
N SER A 54 -8.13 7.71 -1.13
CA SER A 54 -9.01 8.77 -0.62
C SER A 54 -9.26 8.61 0.89
N ILE A 55 -9.58 7.41 1.33
CA ILE A 55 -9.81 7.13 2.74
C ILE A 55 -8.56 7.44 3.58
N ILE A 56 -7.41 6.99 3.12
CA ILE A 56 -6.15 7.20 3.85
C ILE A 56 -5.80 8.69 3.91
N ARG A 57 -5.88 9.39 2.77
CA ARG A 57 -5.49 10.81 2.71
C ARG A 57 -6.40 11.71 3.52
N GLU A 58 -7.66 11.35 3.69
CA GLU A 58 -8.61 12.09 4.50
C GLU A 58 -8.50 11.78 5.98
N SER A 59 -7.76 10.75 6.36
CA SER A 59 -7.55 10.39 7.75
C SER A 59 -6.55 11.33 8.42
N LYS A 60 -6.49 11.26 9.75
CA LYS A 60 -5.54 12.07 10.52
C LYS A 60 -4.11 11.75 10.09
N HIS A 61 -3.38 12.80 9.71
CA HIS A 61 -2.01 12.70 9.16
C HIS A 61 -1.93 11.90 7.86
N GLY A 62 -3.06 11.77 7.16
CA GLY A 62 -3.12 10.97 5.93
C GLY A 62 -2.19 11.45 4.84
N GLU A 63 -1.95 12.76 4.74
CA GLU A 63 -1.07 13.34 3.73
C GLU A 63 0.39 12.91 3.91
N LYS A 64 0.76 12.44 5.10
CA LYS A 64 2.12 11.98 5.41
C LYS A 64 2.29 10.48 5.25
N LYS A 65 1.20 9.74 5.01
CA LYS A 65 1.29 8.29 4.89
C LYS A 65 1.89 7.90 3.55
N PHE A 66 2.74 6.89 3.57
CA PHE A 66 3.30 6.32 2.35
C PHE A 66 2.35 5.23 1.86
N ILE A 67 1.91 5.32 0.61
CA ILE A 67 0.97 4.36 0.04
C ILE A 67 1.61 3.71 -1.17
N GLU A 68 1.71 2.38 -1.15
CA GLU A 68 2.16 1.64 -2.31
C GLU A 68 1.16 0.56 -2.70
N ALA A 69 1.16 0.18 -3.96
CA ALA A 69 0.31 -0.86 -4.49
C ALA A 69 1.15 -1.98 -5.06
N SER A 70 0.68 -3.20 -4.86
CA SER A 70 1.34 -4.40 -5.36
C SER A 70 0.32 -5.46 -5.72
N GLY A 71 0.78 -6.52 -6.36
CA GLY A 71 -0.05 -7.66 -6.71
C GLY A 71 -0.79 -7.45 -8.03
N GLY A 72 -0.44 -8.23 -9.05
CA GLY A 72 -1.10 -8.18 -10.34
C GLY A 72 -0.76 -6.96 -11.19
N ILE A 73 0.19 -6.13 -10.79
CA ILE A 73 0.61 -4.97 -11.58
C ILE A 73 1.74 -5.38 -12.50
N THR A 74 1.55 -5.10 -13.78
CA THR A 74 2.51 -5.45 -14.83
C THR A 74 2.84 -4.19 -15.64
N ASP A 75 3.81 -4.31 -16.55
CA ASP A 75 4.12 -3.23 -17.50
C ASP A 75 2.92 -2.84 -18.36
N LYS A 76 1.96 -3.74 -18.53
CA LYS A 76 0.78 -3.50 -19.36
C LYS A 76 -0.30 -2.70 -18.65
N ASN A 77 -0.44 -2.86 -17.34
CA ASN A 77 -1.51 -2.19 -16.61
C ASN A 77 -1.01 -1.14 -15.61
N MET A 78 0.29 -0.99 -15.45
CA MET A 78 0.83 -0.06 -14.46
C MET A 78 0.37 1.38 -14.67
N SER A 79 0.14 1.78 -15.91
CA SER A 79 -0.31 3.15 -16.20
C SER A 79 -1.65 3.47 -15.55
N LEU A 80 -2.48 2.46 -15.30
CA LEU A 80 -3.77 2.64 -14.67
C LEU A 80 -3.65 2.97 -13.18
N TYR A 81 -2.50 2.71 -12.59
CA TYR A 81 -2.24 2.97 -11.18
C TYR A 81 -1.52 4.29 -10.93
N LEU A 82 -0.90 4.86 -11.96
CA LEU A 82 -0.01 6.01 -11.80
C LEU A 82 -0.73 7.29 -11.34
N ASP A 83 -2.00 7.43 -11.66
CA ASP A 83 -2.76 8.62 -11.30
C ASP A 83 -3.71 8.40 -10.12
N THR A 84 -3.51 7.34 -9.36
CA THR A 84 -4.39 7.02 -8.24
C THR A 84 -4.01 7.73 -6.95
N GLY A 85 -2.86 8.40 -6.91
CA GLY A 85 -2.39 9.10 -5.72
C GLY A 85 -1.46 8.28 -4.85
N ILE A 86 -1.05 7.10 -5.30
CA ILE A 86 -0.08 6.27 -4.57
C ILE A 86 1.34 6.84 -4.71
N ASN A 87 2.21 6.43 -3.80
CA ASN A 87 3.61 6.87 -3.78
C ASN A 87 4.55 5.89 -4.47
N ALA A 88 4.15 4.63 -4.57
CA ALA A 88 4.99 3.59 -5.16
C ALA A 88 4.15 2.46 -5.71
N ILE A 89 4.69 1.73 -6.67
CA ILE A 89 4.13 0.47 -7.13
C ILE A 89 5.21 -0.59 -7.20
N SER A 90 4.80 -1.83 -7.00
CA SER A 90 5.65 -2.98 -7.27
C SER A 90 5.14 -3.67 -8.53
N VAL A 91 5.97 -3.71 -9.55
CA VAL A 91 5.61 -4.27 -10.85
C VAL A 91 6.21 -5.66 -10.97
N GLY A 92 5.38 -6.63 -11.31
CA GLY A 92 5.81 -8.00 -11.54
C GLY A 92 6.61 -8.11 -12.83
N ALA A 93 6.95 -9.34 -13.19
CA ALA A 93 7.83 -9.62 -14.33
C ALA A 93 7.49 -8.81 -15.56
N ILE A 94 8.43 -8.01 -16.00
CA ILE A 94 8.28 -7.15 -17.16
C ILE A 94 8.68 -7.88 -18.43
N THR A 95 9.57 -8.85 -18.33
CA THR A 95 10.10 -9.54 -19.49
C THR A 95 9.88 -11.04 -19.42
N HIS A 96 9.78 -11.64 -20.57
CA HIS A 96 9.54 -13.08 -20.73
C HIS A 96 10.72 -13.96 -20.34
N SER A 97 11.86 -13.37 -20.12
CA SER A 97 13.12 -14.11 -20.11
C SER A 97 13.73 -14.24 -18.73
N SER A 98 13.15 -13.66 -17.70
CA SER A 98 13.74 -13.81 -16.39
C SER A 98 12.72 -14.25 -15.36
N PRO A 99 13.16 -15.10 -14.42
CA PRO A 99 12.33 -15.37 -13.26
C PRO A 99 12.05 -14.03 -12.59
N SER A 100 10.82 -13.76 -12.45
CA SER A 100 10.32 -12.48 -12.06
C SER A 100 10.78 -12.06 -10.69
N LYS A 101 11.55 -11.00 -10.67
CA LYS A 101 11.67 -10.20 -9.45
C LYS A 101 10.74 -9.01 -9.62
N ASP A 102 10.00 -8.70 -8.58
CA ASP A 102 9.20 -7.50 -8.55
C ASP A 102 10.12 -6.28 -8.55
N ILE A 103 9.74 -5.27 -9.29
CA ILE A 103 10.44 -4.00 -9.30
C ILE A 103 9.55 -2.99 -8.58
N ARG A 104 10.11 -2.35 -7.56
CA ARG A 104 9.41 -1.30 -6.83
C ARG A 104 9.77 0.06 -7.43
N LEU A 105 8.75 0.81 -7.81
CA LEU A 105 8.90 2.16 -8.36
C LEU A 105 8.28 3.16 -7.40
N GLU A 106 9.07 4.15 -6.97
CA GLU A 106 8.57 5.23 -6.12
C GLU A 106 8.37 6.49 -6.96
N PHE A 107 7.32 7.22 -6.66
CA PHE A 107 7.00 8.48 -7.33
C PHE A 107 7.38 9.63 -6.42
N LEU A 108 8.19 10.51 -6.93
CA LEU A 108 8.65 11.67 -6.19
C LEU A 108 7.75 12.88 -6.43
#